data_9060c3ac470b919b8adce42c4b73483c
#
_entry.id   9060c3ac470b919b8adce42c4b73483c
#
_cell.length_a   1.000
_cell.length_b   1.000
_cell.length_c   1.000
_cell.angle_alpha   90.00
_cell.angle_beta   90.00
_cell.angle_gamma   90.00
#
_symmetry.space_group_name_H-M   'P 1'
#
loop_
_entity.id
_entity.type
_entity.pdbx_description
1 polymer ?
#
loop_
_entity_poly.entity_id
_entity_poly.type
_entity_poly.pdbx_seq_one_letter_code
_entity_poly.pdbx_strand_id
1 'polypeptide(L)'
;MFFIYLTLRVTSENERVLIWNYIKSAQIEYVIAAMSLGACADIIRGLRWQFLSKAIGYDSNTIISVGSVFMCYTSNMAIPRSGELVRASILSEYNRIPIGKTFGTIAAERIVDITISLFILILVWLLQYEVILKSFFDDKFLNDLDQNIGLILMISILIVCLIIFTISKIEKIKIFFKGILEGFLSLTNLKNKLPVFIILSSLIWICYFSAFFVIKFSVAELDIINNSLILPAFIVGVFSISLSNHGFGVYPLAISLFLLGFGIDTEIGLTLGWLAWSCQAIITLVFGGLSFFVLPLLNRNG
;
A
#
# COMPACT_ATOMS: atom_id res chain seq x y z
N MET A 1 9.84 10.26 13.02
CA MET A 1 10.80 10.30 14.16
C MET A 1 10.56 9.16 15.14
N PHE A 2 9.34 8.97 15.70
CA PHE A 2 9.06 7.92 16.72
C PHE A 2 9.44 6.50 16.26
N PHE A 3 9.06 6.09 15.05
CA PHE A 3 9.34 4.74 14.54
C PHE A 3 10.83 4.50 14.20
N ILE A 4 11.56 5.52 13.79
CA ILE A 4 13.03 5.42 13.67
C ILE A 4 13.65 5.23 15.05
N TYR A 5 13.18 5.97 16.04
CA TYR A 5 13.62 5.81 17.42
C TYR A 5 13.32 4.39 17.95
N LEU A 6 12.13 3.85 17.63
CA LEU A 6 11.80 2.45 17.94
C LEU A 6 12.73 1.46 17.23
N THR A 7 12.99 1.64 15.95
CA THR A 7 13.93 0.78 15.19
C THR A 7 15.32 0.85 15.83
N LEU A 8 15.77 2.07 16.22
CA LEU A 8 17.05 2.25 16.90
C LEU A 8 17.09 1.68 18.32
N ARG A 9 15.95 1.56 19.01
CA ARG A 9 15.85 0.91 20.32
C ARG A 9 15.78 -0.62 20.24
N VAL A 10 15.17 -1.12 19.20
CA VAL A 10 15.01 -2.59 18.98
C VAL A 10 16.31 -3.20 18.45
N THR A 11 17.18 -2.39 17.81
CA THR A 11 18.44 -2.86 17.23
C THR A 11 19.65 -2.40 18.06
N SER A 12 20.57 -3.32 18.32
CA SER A 12 21.91 -3.03 18.86
C SER A 12 22.79 -2.32 17.82
N GLU A 13 23.92 -1.77 18.25
CA GLU A 13 24.89 -1.17 17.30
C GLU A 13 25.42 -2.19 16.30
N ASN A 14 25.68 -3.40 16.73
CA ASN A 14 26.17 -4.47 15.86
C ASN A 14 25.15 -4.86 14.78
N GLU A 15 23.90 -5.00 15.14
CA GLU A 15 22.81 -5.29 14.19
C GLU A 15 22.64 -4.17 13.15
N ARG A 16 22.77 -2.89 13.56
CA ARG A 16 22.73 -1.75 12.63
C ARG A 16 23.86 -1.78 11.61
N VAL A 17 25.06 -2.16 12.05
CA VAL A 17 26.22 -2.35 11.15
C VAL A 17 25.98 -3.52 10.20
N LEU A 18 25.40 -4.62 10.66
CA LEU A 18 25.04 -5.76 9.82
C LEU A 18 23.99 -5.37 8.77
N ILE A 19 22.89 -4.73 9.17
CA ILE A 19 21.85 -4.23 8.25
C ILE A 19 22.47 -3.34 7.16
N TRP A 20 23.36 -2.42 7.56
CA TRP A 20 24.03 -1.53 6.62
C TRP A 20 24.96 -2.28 5.64
N ASN A 21 25.67 -3.30 6.13
CA ASN A 21 26.52 -4.14 5.29
C ASN A 21 25.68 -4.96 4.31
N TYR A 22 24.55 -5.54 4.75
CA TYR A 22 23.62 -6.26 3.89
C TYR A 22 23.02 -5.36 2.81
N ILE A 23 22.62 -4.12 3.17
CA ILE A 23 22.12 -3.16 2.18
C ILE A 23 23.21 -2.80 1.16
N LYS A 24 24.47 -2.66 1.57
CA LYS A 24 25.58 -2.39 0.66
C LYS A 24 25.95 -3.55 -0.24
N SER A 25 25.75 -4.79 0.21
CA SER A 25 26.00 -6.00 -0.60
C SER A 25 24.88 -6.28 -1.61
N ALA A 26 23.79 -5.51 -1.57
CA ALA A 26 22.65 -5.74 -2.45
C ALA A 26 23.04 -5.66 -3.92
N GLN A 27 22.69 -6.69 -4.67
CA GLN A 27 22.93 -6.78 -6.11
C GLN A 27 22.03 -5.77 -6.84
N ILE A 28 22.66 -4.83 -7.53
CA ILE A 28 22.01 -3.68 -8.16
C ILE A 28 20.95 -4.06 -9.19
N GLU A 29 21.10 -5.20 -9.85
CA GLU A 29 20.17 -5.68 -10.87
C GLU A 29 18.78 -5.94 -10.31
N TYR A 30 18.69 -6.59 -9.13
CA TYR A 30 17.41 -6.82 -8.45
C TYR A 30 16.81 -5.53 -7.89
N VAL A 31 17.65 -4.62 -7.42
CA VAL A 31 17.20 -3.28 -6.96
C VAL A 31 16.57 -2.50 -8.12
N ILE A 32 17.24 -2.45 -9.29
CA ILE A 32 16.71 -1.79 -10.48
C ILE A 32 15.44 -2.47 -10.97
N ALA A 33 15.39 -3.82 -10.97
CA ALA A 33 14.19 -4.56 -11.35
C ALA A 33 13.01 -4.25 -10.44
N ALA A 34 13.22 -4.23 -9.12
CA ALA A 34 12.19 -3.86 -8.15
C ALA A 34 11.72 -2.41 -8.34
N MET A 35 12.65 -1.47 -8.53
CA MET A 35 12.32 -0.07 -8.85
C MET A 35 11.50 0.03 -10.14
N SER A 36 11.88 -0.67 -11.19
CA SER A 36 11.17 -0.66 -12.47
C SER A 36 9.74 -1.20 -12.34
N LEU A 37 9.55 -2.28 -11.58
CA LEU A 37 8.23 -2.86 -11.29
C LEU A 37 7.36 -1.90 -10.45
N GLY A 38 7.93 -1.26 -9.43
CA GLY A 38 7.25 -0.25 -8.65
C GLY A 38 6.81 0.96 -9.48
N ALA A 39 7.71 1.49 -10.31
CA ALA A 39 7.39 2.58 -11.23
C ALA A 39 6.30 2.17 -12.25
N CYS A 40 6.35 0.94 -12.76
CA CYS A 40 5.33 0.39 -13.64
C CYS A 40 3.95 0.35 -12.96
N ALA A 41 3.87 -0.09 -11.70
CA ALA A 41 2.65 -0.07 -10.92
C ALA A 41 2.04 1.35 -10.82
N ASP A 42 2.87 2.35 -10.53
CA ASP A 42 2.44 3.75 -10.40
C ASP A 42 1.98 4.35 -11.74
N ILE A 43 2.66 4.02 -12.84
CA ILE A 43 2.26 4.40 -14.20
C ILE A 43 0.90 3.76 -14.54
N ILE A 44 0.74 2.45 -14.31
CA ILE A 44 -0.53 1.76 -14.56
C ILE A 44 -1.65 2.37 -13.73
N ARG A 45 -1.39 2.80 -12.49
CA ARG A 45 -2.36 3.50 -11.65
C ARG A 45 -2.83 4.81 -12.29
N GLY A 46 -1.93 5.60 -12.86
CA GLY A 46 -2.27 6.81 -13.61
C GLY A 46 -3.10 6.51 -14.86
N LEU A 47 -2.74 5.47 -15.62
CA LEU A 47 -3.50 5.01 -16.79
C LEU A 47 -4.89 4.50 -16.41
N ARG A 48 -5.00 3.73 -15.32
CA ARG A 48 -6.28 3.22 -14.79
C ARG A 48 -7.23 4.36 -14.46
N TRP A 49 -6.74 5.46 -13.89
CA TRP A 49 -7.59 6.61 -13.54
C TRP A 49 -8.30 7.23 -14.75
N GLN A 50 -7.72 7.17 -15.95
CA GLN A 50 -8.36 7.69 -17.17
C GLN A 50 -9.68 7.00 -17.50
N PHE A 51 -9.86 5.75 -17.10
CA PHE A 51 -11.14 5.06 -17.26
C PHE A 51 -12.23 5.68 -16.37
N LEU A 52 -11.87 6.09 -15.15
CA LEU A 52 -12.80 6.76 -14.24
C LEU A 52 -13.13 8.18 -14.71
N SER A 53 -12.13 8.94 -15.19
CA SER A 53 -12.40 10.27 -15.73
C SER A 53 -13.35 10.23 -16.94
N LYS A 54 -13.17 9.26 -17.83
CA LYS A 54 -14.09 9.03 -18.96
C LYS A 54 -15.48 8.60 -18.52
N ALA A 55 -15.58 7.79 -17.45
CA ALA A 55 -16.88 7.35 -16.91
C ALA A 55 -17.71 8.51 -16.32
N ILE A 56 -17.05 9.59 -15.89
CA ILE A 56 -17.71 10.83 -15.42
C ILE A 56 -17.82 11.91 -16.50
N GLY A 57 -17.49 11.58 -17.77
CA GLY A 57 -17.66 12.45 -18.94
C GLY A 57 -16.51 13.43 -19.21
N TYR A 58 -15.29 13.13 -18.72
CA TYR A 58 -14.12 14.00 -18.96
C TYR A 58 -12.98 13.21 -19.58
N ASP A 59 -12.34 13.81 -20.58
CA ASP A 59 -11.06 13.32 -21.08
C ASP A 59 -9.92 13.81 -20.19
N SER A 60 -8.89 12.99 -20.06
CA SER A 60 -7.73 13.31 -19.24
C SER A 60 -6.43 13.03 -19.98
N ASN A 61 -5.45 13.91 -19.76
CA ASN A 61 -4.11 13.76 -20.32
C ASN A 61 -3.35 12.66 -19.55
N THR A 62 -2.67 11.77 -20.27
CA THR A 62 -1.92 10.65 -19.72
C THR A 62 -0.78 11.11 -18.80
N ILE A 63 -0.01 12.11 -19.23
CA ILE A 63 1.15 12.63 -18.48
C ILE A 63 0.66 13.26 -17.16
N ILE A 64 -0.45 14.02 -17.22
CA ILE A 64 -1.06 14.61 -16.03
C ILE A 64 -1.57 13.53 -15.09
N SER A 65 -2.24 12.51 -15.61
CA SER A 65 -2.78 11.40 -14.81
C SER A 65 -1.67 10.64 -14.09
N VAL A 66 -0.59 10.29 -14.79
CA VAL A 66 0.57 9.58 -14.22
C VAL A 66 1.35 10.49 -13.27
N GLY A 67 1.67 11.72 -13.69
CA GLY A 67 2.39 12.67 -12.84
C GLY A 67 1.66 12.99 -11.55
N SER A 68 0.31 13.04 -11.58
CA SER A 68 -0.50 13.24 -10.37
C SER A 68 -0.34 12.11 -9.34
N VAL A 69 -0.10 10.87 -9.77
CA VAL A 69 0.15 9.73 -8.87
C VAL A 69 1.49 9.91 -8.14
N PHE A 70 2.55 10.23 -8.88
CA PHE A 70 3.87 10.46 -8.27
C PHE A 70 3.85 11.69 -7.33
N MET A 71 3.17 12.76 -7.73
CA MET A 71 2.98 13.94 -6.86
C MET A 71 2.18 13.61 -5.59
N CYS A 72 1.17 12.74 -5.69
CA CYS A 72 0.42 12.24 -4.54
C CYS A 72 1.36 11.57 -3.52
N TYR A 73 2.19 10.66 -3.96
CA TYR A 73 3.08 9.92 -3.06
C TYR A 73 4.20 10.79 -2.50
N THR A 74 4.79 11.65 -3.33
CA THR A 74 5.79 12.63 -2.87
C THR A 74 5.22 13.56 -1.80
N SER A 75 4.00 14.06 -2.01
CA SER A 75 3.32 14.91 -1.03
C SER A 75 3.04 14.17 0.28
N ASN A 76 2.66 12.89 0.23
CA ASN A 76 2.47 12.07 1.43
C ASN A 76 3.78 11.83 2.20
N MET A 77 4.94 11.84 1.55
CA MET A 77 6.23 11.78 2.24
C MET A 77 6.56 13.08 2.99
N ALA A 78 6.19 14.24 2.41
CA ALA A 78 6.44 15.54 2.99
C ALA A 78 5.41 15.90 4.08
N ILE A 79 4.12 15.78 3.76
CA ILE A 79 3.00 16.10 4.65
C ILE A 79 2.05 14.91 4.71
N PRO A 80 1.85 14.32 5.90
CA PRO A 80 0.99 13.16 6.06
C PRO A 80 -0.40 13.35 5.48
N ARG A 81 -0.86 12.39 4.68
CA ARG A 81 -2.22 12.34 4.10
C ARG A 81 -2.60 13.52 3.20
N SER A 82 -1.61 14.31 2.72
CA SER A 82 -1.85 15.41 1.78
C SER A 82 -1.99 14.96 0.32
N GLY A 83 -1.52 13.74 0.01
CA GLY A 83 -1.34 13.29 -1.35
C GLY A 83 -2.63 13.21 -2.16
N GLU A 84 -3.73 12.68 -1.59
CA GLU A 84 -5.00 12.62 -2.28
C GLU A 84 -5.55 14.00 -2.61
N LEU A 85 -5.35 14.97 -1.72
CA LEU A 85 -5.73 16.37 -1.95
C LEU A 85 -4.93 16.98 -3.09
N VAL A 86 -3.60 16.81 -3.05
CA VAL A 86 -2.69 17.30 -4.11
C VAL A 86 -3.04 16.65 -5.46
N ARG A 87 -3.24 15.33 -5.48
CA ARG A 87 -3.64 14.62 -6.68
C ARG A 87 -4.97 15.11 -7.24
N ALA A 88 -5.99 15.28 -6.38
CA ALA A 88 -7.29 15.78 -6.79
C ALA A 88 -7.20 17.20 -7.36
N SER A 89 -6.39 18.07 -6.75
CA SER A 89 -6.17 19.45 -7.22
C SER A 89 -5.51 19.47 -8.57
N ILE A 90 -4.42 18.70 -8.78
CA ILE A 90 -3.74 18.58 -10.07
C ILE A 90 -4.71 18.09 -11.15
N LEU A 91 -5.42 16.98 -10.89
CA LEU A 91 -6.35 16.42 -11.85
C LEU A 91 -7.51 17.35 -12.17
N SER A 92 -8.00 18.10 -11.17
CA SER A 92 -9.05 19.10 -11.32
C SER A 92 -8.60 20.27 -12.19
N GLU A 93 -7.47 20.87 -11.88
CA GLU A 93 -6.97 22.08 -12.52
C GLU A 93 -6.55 21.80 -13.97
N TYR A 94 -5.71 20.77 -14.17
CA TYR A 94 -5.12 20.51 -15.49
C TYR A 94 -6.07 19.83 -16.48
N ASN A 95 -7.08 19.09 -16.01
CA ASN A 95 -8.09 18.46 -16.89
C ASN A 95 -9.43 19.21 -16.86
N ARG A 96 -9.53 20.36 -16.17
CA ARG A 96 -10.78 21.15 -16.03
C ARG A 96 -11.96 20.33 -15.48
N ILE A 97 -11.70 19.43 -14.53
CA ILE A 97 -12.70 18.58 -13.89
C ILE A 97 -13.07 19.18 -12.53
N PRO A 98 -14.35 19.31 -12.17
CA PRO A 98 -14.73 19.78 -10.84
C PRO A 98 -14.08 18.93 -9.73
N ILE A 99 -13.48 19.61 -8.73
CA ILE A 99 -12.67 18.97 -7.70
C ILE A 99 -13.44 17.88 -6.92
N GLY A 100 -14.73 18.06 -6.68
CA GLY A 100 -15.59 17.05 -6.06
C GLY A 100 -15.68 15.75 -6.87
N LYS A 101 -15.70 15.85 -8.22
CA LYS A 101 -15.71 14.68 -9.10
C LYS A 101 -14.35 13.97 -9.11
N THR A 102 -13.23 14.71 -9.08
CA THR A 102 -11.90 14.10 -8.98
C THR A 102 -11.72 13.38 -7.67
N PHE A 103 -12.16 13.96 -6.54
CA PHE A 103 -12.16 13.28 -5.24
C PHE A 103 -13.00 12.01 -5.27
N GLY A 104 -14.20 12.04 -5.85
CA GLY A 104 -15.07 10.87 -5.96
C GLY A 104 -14.40 9.73 -6.75
N THR A 105 -13.70 10.05 -7.84
CA THR A 105 -12.97 9.04 -8.63
C THR A 105 -11.77 8.46 -7.87
N ILE A 106 -11.01 9.29 -7.13
CA ILE A 106 -9.91 8.82 -6.30
C ILE A 106 -10.44 7.92 -5.18
N ALA A 107 -11.56 8.28 -4.54
CA ALA A 107 -12.21 7.45 -3.53
C ALA A 107 -12.63 6.09 -4.12
N ALA A 108 -13.19 6.06 -5.34
CA ALA A 108 -13.53 4.82 -6.04
C ALA A 108 -12.31 3.92 -6.26
N GLU A 109 -11.16 4.48 -6.67
CA GLU A 109 -9.91 3.72 -6.78
C GLU A 109 -9.49 3.12 -5.44
N ARG A 110 -9.57 3.90 -4.34
CA ARG A 110 -9.20 3.42 -3.00
C ARG A 110 -10.08 2.28 -2.52
N ILE A 111 -11.39 2.32 -2.80
CA ILE A 111 -12.30 1.23 -2.47
C ILE A 111 -11.86 -0.06 -3.16
N VAL A 112 -11.55 0.00 -4.46
CA VAL A 112 -11.08 -1.17 -5.21
C VAL A 112 -9.74 -1.67 -4.66
N ASP A 113 -8.79 -0.77 -4.38
CA ASP A 113 -7.49 -1.14 -3.83
C ASP A 113 -7.63 -1.80 -2.45
N ILE A 114 -8.50 -1.27 -1.56
CA ILE A 114 -8.81 -1.87 -0.26
C ILE A 114 -9.46 -3.24 -0.43
N THR A 115 -10.41 -3.38 -1.36
CA THR A 115 -11.07 -4.67 -1.63
C THR A 115 -10.06 -5.72 -2.07
N ILE A 116 -9.12 -5.38 -2.96
CA ILE A 116 -8.06 -6.31 -3.39
C ILE A 116 -7.13 -6.65 -2.23
N SER A 117 -6.70 -5.66 -1.42
CA SER A 117 -5.82 -5.92 -0.27
C SER A 117 -6.47 -6.82 0.78
N LEU A 118 -7.77 -6.63 1.05
CA LEU A 118 -8.54 -7.51 1.94
C LEU A 118 -8.70 -8.92 1.35
N PHE A 119 -8.93 -9.02 0.04
CA PHE A 119 -8.98 -10.32 -0.63
C PHE A 119 -7.66 -11.07 -0.50
N ILE A 120 -6.52 -10.40 -0.73
CA ILE A 120 -5.20 -11.02 -0.55
C ILE A 120 -4.98 -11.40 0.92
N LEU A 121 -5.38 -10.57 1.87
CA LEU A 121 -5.29 -10.88 3.31
C LEU A 121 -6.08 -12.15 3.67
N ILE A 122 -7.32 -12.24 3.18
CA ILE A 122 -8.16 -13.44 3.38
C ILE A 122 -7.52 -14.66 2.74
N LEU A 123 -6.97 -14.53 1.53
CA LEU A 123 -6.28 -15.62 0.84
C LEU A 123 -5.06 -16.10 1.64
N VAL A 124 -4.22 -15.18 2.13
CA VAL A 124 -3.08 -15.50 3.00
C VAL A 124 -3.55 -16.22 4.26
N TRP A 125 -4.60 -15.72 4.90
CA TRP A 125 -5.17 -16.36 6.08
C TRP A 125 -5.65 -17.79 5.78
N LEU A 126 -6.44 -17.99 4.72
CA LEU A 126 -6.95 -19.31 4.35
C LEU A 126 -5.86 -20.33 3.99
N LEU A 127 -4.77 -19.87 3.37
CA LEU A 127 -3.67 -20.74 2.94
C LEU A 127 -2.66 -21.06 4.05
N GLN A 128 -2.52 -20.18 5.04
CA GLN A 128 -1.40 -20.23 5.99
C GLN A 128 -1.82 -20.03 7.47
N TYR A 129 -3.12 -20.10 7.78
CA TYR A 129 -3.61 -19.82 9.14
C TYR A 129 -2.94 -20.68 10.21
N GLU A 130 -2.73 -21.98 9.95
CA GLU A 130 -2.09 -22.88 10.91
C GLU A 130 -0.64 -22.49 11.22
N VAL A 131 0.12 -22.13 10.18
CA VAL A 131 1.52 -21.70 10.30
C VAL A 131 1.61 -20.39 11.06
N ILE A 132 0.74 -19.43 10.74
CA ILE A 132 0.68 -18.11 11.38
C ILE A 132 0.28 -18.29 12.86
N LEU A 133 -0.76 -19.05 13.16
CA LEU A 133 -1.21 -19.25 14.52
C LEU A 133 -0.12 -19.91 15.38
N LYS A 134 0.49 -21.00 14.92
CA LYS A 134 1.54 -21.72 15.66
C LYS A 134 2.81 -20.89 15.89
N SER A 135 3.09 -19.91 15.03
CA SER A 135 4.28 -19.07 15.16
C SER A 135 4.10 -17.91 16.16
N PHE A 136 2.88 -17.42 16.33
CA PHE A 136 2.60 -16.28 17.21
C PHE A 136 1.96 -16.65 18.55
N PHE A 137 1.40 -17.85 18.66
CA PHE A 137 0.65 -18.28 19.83
C PHE A 137 1.13 -19.66 20.28
N ASP A 138 1.21 -19.87 21.58
CA ASP A 138 1.52 -21.17 22.16
C ASP A 138 0.32 -22.15 22.06
N ASP A 139 0.59 -23.45 22.18
CA ASP A 139 -0.44 -24.48 22.06
C ASP A 139 -1.56 -24.32 23.11
N LYS A 140 -1.25 -23.76 24.28
CA LYS A 140 -2.24 -23.49 25.33
C LYS A 140 -3.20 -22.40 24.91
N PHE A 141 -2.68 -21.29 24.39
CA PHE A 141 -3.51 -20.19 23.89
C PHE A 141 -4.37 -20.63 22.70
N LEU A 142 -3.83 -21.48 21.80
CA LEU A 142 -4.57 -22.02 20.65
C LEU A 142 -5.72 -22.93 21.11
N ASN A 143 -5.51 -23.79 22.10
CA ASN A 143 -6.55 -24.63 22.67
C ASN A 143 -7.64 -23.82 23.37
N ASP A 144 -7.26 -22.76 24.12
CA ASP A 144 -8.19 -21.86 24.78
C ASP A 144 -9.02 -21.04 23.74
N LEU A 145 -8.41 -20.67 22.62
CA LEU A 145 -9.08 -20.02 21.49
C LEU A 145 -10.10 -20.96 20.84
N ASP A 146 -9.74 -22.20 20.56
CA ASP A 146 -10.61 -23.19 19.91
C ASP A 146 -11.85 -23.47 20.77
N GLN A 147 -11.68 -23.61 22.09
CA GLN A 147 -12.79 -23.78 23.02
C GLN A 147 -13.73 -22.54 23.09
N ASN A 148 -13.23 -21.35 22.87
CA ASN A 148 -13.96 -20.09 23.02
C ASN A 148 -14.26 -19.39 21.70
N ILE A 149 -13.98 -20.01 20.54
CA ILE A 149 -14.07 -19.38 19.23
C ILE A 149 -15.47 -18.79 18.96
N GLY A 150 -16.52 -19.49 19.40
CA GLY A 150 -17.89 -19.02 19.29
C GLY A 150 -18.16 -17.75 20.09
N LEU A 151 -17.62 -17.66 21.29
CA LEU A 151 -17.75 -16.48 22.17
C LEU A 151 -16.94 -15.30 21.59
N ILE A 152 -15.74 -15.54 21.10
CA ILE A 152 -14.85 -14.52 20.51
C ILE A 152 -15.50 -13.95 19.23
N LEU A 153 -16.04 -14.82 18.36
CA LEU A 153 -16.75 -14.40 17.17
C LEU A 153 -18.01 -13.58 17.54
N MET A 154 -18.78 -14.02 18.52
CA MET A 154 -19.97 -13.30 18.97
C MET A 154 -19.61 -11.91 19.53
N ILE A 155 -18.57 -11.79 20.37
CA ILE A 155 -18.09 -10.51 20.91
C ILE A 155 -17.55 -9.64 19.78
N SER A 156 -16.80 -10.20 18.83
CA SER A 156 -16.26 -9.45 17.69
C SER A 156 -17.39 -8.88 16.81
N ILE A 157 -18.42 -9.67 16.52
CA ILE A 157 -19.62 -9.22 15.78
C ILE A 157 -20.33 -8.12 16.57
N LEU A 158 -20.51 -8.29 17.88
CA LEU A 158 -21.16 -7.29 18.74
C LEU A 158 -20.39 -5.97 18.73
N ILE A 159 -19.05 -6.01 18.86
CA ILE A 159 -18.19 -4.82 18.80
C ILE A 159 -18.31 -4.14 17.41
N VAL A 160 -18.25 -4.91 16.32
CA VAL A 160 -18.41 -4.37 14.97
C VAL A 160 -19.79 -3.73 14.79
N CYS A 161 -20.87 -4.38 15.25
CA CYS A 161 -22.22 -3.83 15.21
C CYS A 161 -22.33 -2.54 16.05
N LEU A 162 -21.71 -2.49 17.22
CA LEU A 162 -21.70 -1.31 18.09
C LEU A 162 -20.93 -0.15 17.47
N ILE A 163 -19.80 -0.44 16.83
CA ILE A 163 -19.01 0.55 16.07
C ILE A 163 -19.83 1.08 14.89
N ILE A 164 -20.44 0.21 14.08
CA ILE A 164 -21.29 0.60 12.95
C ILE A 164 -22.47 1.43 13.44
N PHE A 165 -23.14 1.03 14.53
CA PHE A 165 -24.25 1.75 15.12
C PHE A 165 -23.85 3.15 15.61
N THR A 166 -22.70 3.27 16.28
CA THR A 166 -22.19 4.56 16.80
C THR A 166 -21.79 5.49 15.64
N ILE A 167 -21.10 4.92 14.65
CA ILE A 167 -20.65 5.61 13.43
C ILE A 167 -21.86 6.11 12.61
N SER A 168 -22.92 5.30 12.51
CA SER A 168 -24.11 5.63 11.71
C SER A 168 -24.90 6.84 12.25
N LYS A 169 -24.66 7.25 13.51
CA LYS A 169 -25.30 8.43 14.12
C LYS A 169 -24.57 9.75 13.86
N ILE A 170 -23.34 9.71 13.35
CA ILE A 170 -22.53 10.91 13.09
C ILE A 170 -22.80 11.40 11.68
N GLU A 171 -23.46 12.56 11.53
CA GLU A 171 -23.83 13.10 10.20
C GLU A 171 -22.66 13.30 9.25
N LYS A 172 -21.49 13.74 9.74
CA LYS A 172 -20.28 13.89 8.94
C LYS A 172 -19.83 12.55 8.31
N ILE A 173 -20.08 11.46 9.02
CA ILE A 173 -19.74 10.10 8.55
C ILE A 173 -20.78 9.62 7.54
N LYS A 174 -22.05 9.96 7.68
CA LYS A 174 -23.08 9.67 6.66
C LYS A 174 -22.75 10.36 5.33
N ILE A 175 -22.31 11.62 5.37
CA ILE A 175 -21.89 12.37 4.17
C ILE A 175 -20.66 11.71 3.54
N PHE A 176 -19.69 11.26 4.35
CA PHE A 176 -18.50 10.54 3.87
C PHE A 176 -18.88 9.20 3.24
N PHE A 177 -19.74 8.38 3.88
CA PHE A 177 -20.23 7.12 3.31
C PHE A 177 -21.07 7.34 2.05
N LYS A 178 -21.87 8.43 1.99
CA LYS A 178 -22.59 8.79 0.77
C LYS A 178 -21.63 9.12 -0.38
N GLY A 179 -20.56 9.88 -0.10
CA GLY A 179 -19.49 10.13 -1.09
C GLY A 179 -18.77 8.88 -1.55
N ILE A 180 -18.50 7.94 -0.63
CA ILE A 180 -17.95 6.61 -0.96
C ILE A 180 -18.91 5.83 -1.86
N LEU A 181 -20.21 5.82 -1.52
CA LEU A 181 -21.22 5.14 -2.30
C LEU A 181 -21.37 5.76 -3.71
N GLU A 182 -21.37 7.08 -3.82
CA GLU A 182 -21.36 7.80 -5.09
C GLU A 182 -20.11 7.49 -5.91
N GLY A 183 -18.93 7.43 -5.26
CA GLY A 183 -17.68 7.00 -5.86
C GLY A 183 -17.75 5.54 -6.35
N PHE A 184 -18.31 4.64 -5.56
CA PHE A 184 -18.53 3.25 -5.95
C PHE A 184 -19.53 3.12 -7.11
N LEU A 185 -20.60 3.90 -7.09
CA LEU A 185 -21.57 3.96 -8.19
C LEU A 185 -20.94 4.49 -9.49
N SER A 186 -19.87 5.30 -9.42
CA SER A 186 -19.12 5.71 -10.62
C SER A 186 -18.47 4.51 -11.34
N LEU A 187 -18.14 3.44 -10.60
CA LEU A 187 -17.62 2.19 -11.18
C LEU A 187 -18.67 1.49 -12.05
N THR A 188 -19.95 1.59 -11.71
CA THR A 188 -21.04 1.01 -12.50
C THR A 188 -21.16 1.69 -13.86
N ASN A 189 -20.71 2.96 -13.97
CA ASN A 189 -20.70 3.71 -15.22
C ASN A 189 -19.57 3.26 -16.17
N LEU A 190 -18.61 2.46 -15.70
CA LEU A 190 -17.58 1.86 -16.56
C LEU A 190 -18.14 0.88 -17.58
N LYS A 191 -19.33 0.28 -17.31
CA LYS A 191 -20.00 -0.65 -18.23
C LYS A 191 -19.02 -1.69 -18.81
N ASN A 192 -18.86 -1.70 -20.13
CA ASN A 192 -17.99 -2.64 -20.85
C ASN A 192 -16.48 -2.46 -20.55
N LYS A 193 -16.06 -1.39 -19.86
CA LYS A 193 -14.66 -1.13 -19.50
C LYS A 193 -14.31 -1.62 -18.08
N LEU A 194 -15.30 -2.10 -17.32
CA LEU A 194 -15.09 -2.64 -15.97
C LEU A 194 -14.07 -3.81 -15.93
N PRO A 195 -14.10 -4.79 -16.87
CA PRO A 195 -13.11 -5.86 -16.89
C PRO A 195 -11.68 -5.32 -17.05
N VAL A 196 -11.46 -4.37 -17.95
CA VAL A 196 -10.14 -3.75 -18.16
C VAL A 196 -9.69 -3.01 -16.90
N PHE A 197 -10.58 -2.29 -16.22
CA PHE A 197 -10.28 -1.62 -14.96
C PHE A 197 -9.86 -2.61 -13.87
N ILE A 198 -10.52 -3.74 -13.75
CA ILE A 198 -10.17 -4.82 -12.80
C ILE A 198 -8.82 -5.43 -13.16
N ILE A 199 -8.55 -5.73 -14.44
CA ILE A 199 -7.27 -6.26 -14.91
C ILE A 199 -6.14 -5.29 -14.56
N LEU A 200 -6.29 -4.00 -14.84
CA LEU A 200 -5.29 -3.00 -14.49
C LEU A 200 -5.09 -2.90 -12.97
N SER A 201 -6.16 -3.00 -12.19
CA SER A 201 -6.06 -3.02 -10.73
C SER A 201 -5.28 -4.24 -10.23
N SER A 202 -5.57 -5.42 -10.75
CA SER A 202 -4.83 -6.65 -10.43
C SER A 202 -3.36 -6.54 -10.85
N LEU A 203 -3.07 -5.98 -12.02
CA LEU A 203 -1.72 -5.79 -12.52
C LEU A 203 -0.90 -4.84 -11.63
N ILE A 204 -1.50 -3.78 -11.10
CA ILE A 204 -0.85 -2.89 -10.12
C ILE A 204 -0.39 -3.70 -8.90
N TRP A 205 -1.25 -4.54 -8.34
CA TRP A 205 -0.91 -5.35 -7.18
C TRP A 205 0.13 -6.42 -7.47
N ILE A 206 0.06 -7.05 -8.66
CA ILE A 206 1.08 -7.99 -9.14
C ILE A 206 2.42 -7.29 -9.25
N CYS A 207 2.49 -6.10 -9.83
CA CYS A 207 3.73 -5.33 -9.95
C CYS A 207 4.32 -4.97 -8.58
N TYR A 208 3.52 -4.49 -7.63
CA TYR A 208 4.00 -4.19 -6.28
C TYR A 208 4.48 -5.43 -5.53
N PHE A 209 3.74 -6.54 -5.62
CA PHE A 209 4.16 -7.80 -5.03
C PHE A 209 5.45 -8.32 -5.67
N SER A 210 5.53 -8.28 -7.00
CA SER A 210 6.73 -8.72 -7.74
C SER A 210 7.95 -7.85 -7.40
N ALA A 211 7.77 -6.53 -7.23
CA ALA A 211 8.83 -5.64 -6.77
C ALA A 211 9.34 -6.05 -5.39
N PHE A 212 8.44 -6.33 -4.45
CA PHE A 212 8.80 -6.82 -3.13
C PHE A 212 9.49 -8.20 -3.17
N PHE A 213 8.96 -9.12 -3.97
CA PHE A 213 9.51 -10.47 -4.13
C PHE A 213 10.93 -10.47 -4.72
N VAL A 214 11.17 -9.62 -5.72
CA VAL A 214 12.49 -9.52 -6.39
C VAL A 214 13.56 -9.01 -5.42
N ILE A 215 13.23 -8.14 -4.47
CA ILE A 215 14.18 -7.66 -3.46
C ILE A 215 14.74 -8.80 -2.60
N LYS A 216 13.99 -9.88 -2.38
CA LYS A 216 14.50 -11.04 -1.66
C LYS A 216 15.80 -11.60 -2.26
N PHE A 217 15.94 -11.54 -3.57
CA PHE A 217 17.11 -12.08 -4.28
C PHE A 217 18.29 -11.08 -4.35
N SER A 218 18.12 -9.88 -3.83
CA SER A 218 19.18 -8.85 -3.90
C SER A 218 20.32 -9.09 -2.92
N VAL A 219 20.08 -9.80 -1.82
CA VAL A 219 21.05 -10.07 -0.74
C VAL A 219 21.01 -11.56 -0.40
N ALA A 220 22.16 -12.22 -0.34
CA ALA A 220 22.24 -13.67 -0.10
C ALA A 220 21.60 -14.09 1.25
N GLU A 221 21.74 -13.26 2.27
CA GLU A 221 21.20 -13.53 3.61
C GLU A 221 19.65 -13.55 3.64
N LEU A 222 19.00 -12.93 2.65
CA LEU A 222 17.53 -12.96 2.52
C LEU A 222 17.01 -14.31 2.00
N ASP A 223 17.87 -15.20 1.49
CA ASP A 223 17.47 -16.53 1.02
C ASP A 223 16.92 -17.43 2.13
N ILE A 224 17.28 -17.19 3.38
CA ILE A 224 16.73 -17.88 4.55
C ILE A 224 15.20 -17.70 4.67
N ILE A 225 14.65 -16.60 4.12
CA ILE A 225 13.23 -16.34 4.17
C ILE A 225 12.51 -17.30 3.21
N ASN A 226 11.68 -18.17 3.73
CA ASN A 226 10.88 -19.06 2.90
C ASN A 226 9.95 -18.26 1.97
N ASN A 227 9.85 -18.69 0.71
CA ASN A 227 8.99 -18.03 -0.29
C ASN A 227 7.51 -17.96 0.15
N SER A 228 7.03 -18.90 0.97
CA SER A 228 5.69 -18.87 1.53
C SER A 228 5.43 -17.68 2.45
N LEU A 229 6.47 -17.12 3.08
CA LEU A 229 6.36 -15.98 3.99
C LEU A 229 6.39 -14.62 3.27
N ILE A 230 6.77 -14.58 2.00
CA ILE A 230 6.92 -13.30 1.27
C ILE A 230 5.57 -12.62 1.04
N LEU A 231 4.54 -13.36 0.64
CA LEU A 231 3.22 -12.78 0.44
C LEU A 231 2.57 -12.26 1.73
N PRO A 232 2.60 -13.00 2.86
CA PRO A 232 2.19 -12.47 4.16
C PRO A 232 3.00 -11.24 4.59
N ALA A 233 4.33 -11.26 4.46
CA ALA A 233 5.20 -10.13 4.81
C ALA A 233 4.87 -8.88 3.95
N PHE A 234 4.61 -9.07 2.65
CA PHE A 234 4.16 -8.00 1.76
C PHE A 234 2.86 -7.37 2.26
N ILE A 235 1.86 -8.17 2.63
CA ILE A 235 0.57 -7.67 3.13
C ILE A 235 0.72 -6.93 4.44
N VAL A 236 1.54 -7.42 5.38
CA VAL A 236 1.89 -6.71 6.61
C VAL A 236 2.52 -5.35 6.30
N GLY A 237 3.44 -5.30 5.34
CA GLY A 237 4.02 -4.06 4.84
C GLY A 237 2.97 -3.09 4.28
N VAL A 238 2.06 -3.55 3.44
CA VAL A 238 0.97 -2.74 2.85
C VAL A 238 0.10 -2.11 3.94
N PHE A 239 -0.33 -2.89 4.93
CA PHE A 239 -1.13 -2.36 6.03
C PHE A 239 -0.34 -1.38 6.90
N SER A 240 0.96 -1.61 7.12
CA SER A 240 1.82 -0.70 7.87
C SER A 240 1.93 0.69 7.22
N ILE A 241 2.01 0.74 5.89
CA ILE A 241 1.96 2.01 5.13
C ILE A 241 0.61 2.71 5.31
N SER A 242 -0.49 1.95 5.25
CA SER A 242 -1.85 2.50 5.35
C SER A 242 -2.14 3.11 6.72
N LEU A 243 -1.54 2.56 7.78
CA LEU A 243 -1.71 3.01 9.17
C LEU A 243 -0.72 4.12 9.56
N SER A 244 0.30 4.38 8.76
CA SER A 244 1.40 5.30 9.07
C SER A 244 1.58 6.38 8.00
N ASN A 245 2.54 7.27 8.20
CA ASN A 245 2.94 8.27 7.21
C ASN A 245 3.90 7.63 6.19
N HIS A 246 3.36 7.12 5.09
CA HIS A 246 4.13 6.54 3.99
C HIS A 246 5.08 5.40 4.41
N GLY A 247 4.83 4.76 5.55
CA GLY A 247 5.59 3.61 6.00
C GLY A 247 6.99 3.89 6.56
N PHE A 248 7.43 5.16 6.64
CA PHE A 248 8.79 5.48 7.05
C PHE A 248 9.12 4.93 8.46
N GLY A 249 10.03 3.96 8.53
CA GLY A 249 10.42 3.22 9.73
C GLY A 249 9.39 2.19 10.22
N VAL A 250 8.09 2.39 9.96
CA VAL A 250 7.03 1.44 10.34
C VAL A 250 7.03 0.22 9.43
N TYR A 251 7.22 0.46 8.13
CA TYR A 251 7.20 -0.61 7.12
C TYR A 251 8.32 -1.65 7.37
N PRO A 252 9.61 -1.26 7.49
CA PRO A 252 10.67 -2.22 7.81
C PRO A 252 10.45 -2.93 9.14
N LEU A 253 10.02 -2.18 10.17
CA LEU A 253 9.78 -2.73 11.49
C LEU A 253 8.64 -3.76 11.49
N ALA A 254 7.52 -3.48 10.82
CA ALA A 254 6.38 -4.38 10.74
C ALA A 254 6.76 -5.70 10.04
N ILE A 255 7.52 -5.64 8.94
CA ILE A 255 8.03 -6.81 8.22
C ILE A 255 8.97 -7.61 9.12
N SER A 256 9.90 -6.93 9.81
CA SER A 256 10.85 -7.59 10.71
C SER A 256 10.15 -8.30 11.86
N LEU A 257 9.20 -7.64 12.53
CA LEU A 257 8.43 -8.24 13.63
C LEU A 257 7.60 -9.44 13.17
N PHE A 258 7.03 -9.36 11.96
CA PHE A 258 6.31 -10.47 11.37
C PHE A 258 7.26 -11.67 11.14
N LEU A 259 8.41 -11.45 10.52
CA LEU A 259 9.38 -12.50 10.22
C LEU A 259 10.04 -13.08 11.49
N LEU A 260 10.23 -12.26 12.52
CA LEU A 260 10.71 -12.70 13.83
C LEU A 260 9.81 -13.77 14.45
N GLY A 261 8.48 -13.66 14.28
CA GLY A 261 7.53 -14.68 14.71
C GLY A 261 7.75 -16.06 14.05
N PHE A 262 8.48 -16.13 12.96
CA PHE A 262 8.89 -17.35 12.26
C PHE A 262 10.36 -17.74 12.52
N GLY A 263 11.01 -17.13 13.51
CA GLY A 263 12.40 -17.42 13.89
C GLY A 263 13.44 -16.82 12.93
N ILE A 264 13.06 -15.82 12.13
CA ILE A 264 13.99 -15.09 11.26
C ILE A 264 14.49 -13.86 12.02
N ASP A 265 15.81 -13.70 12.07
CA ASP A 265 16.46 -12.63 12.82
C ASP A 265 16.01 -11.23 12.41
N THR A 266 15.97 -10.32 13.39
CA THR A 266 15.46 -8.95 13.23
C THR A 266 16.17 -8.19 12.13
N GLU A 267 17.50 -8.33 12.02
CA GLU A 267 18.32 -7.64 11.01
C GLU A 267 18.00 -8.08 9.58
N ILE A 268 17.65 -9.35 9.38
CA ILE A 268 17.25 -9.88 8.07
C ILE A 268 15.90 -9.29 7.65
N GLY A 269 14.93 -9.30 8.57
CA GLY A 269 13.62 -8.70 8.33
C GLY A 269 13.69 -7.18 8.09
N LEU A 270 14.50 -6.47 8.86
CA LEU A 270 14.75 -5.04 8.67
C LEU A 270 15.44 -4.74 7.34
N THR A 271 16.41 -5.58 6.93
CA THR A 271 17.10 -5.43 5.65
C THR A 271 16.14 -5.54 4.49
N LEU A 272 15.29 -6.57 4.45
CA LEU A 272 14.25 -6.72 3.43
C LEU A 272 13.31 -5.50 3.41
N GLY A 273 12.84 -5.09 4.58
CA GLY A 273 11.92 -3.97 4.71
C GLY A 273 12.52 -2.64 4.26
N TRP A 274 13.76 -2.33 4.66
CA TRP A 274 14.42 -1.09 4.26
C TRP A 274 14.76 -1.06 2.77
N LEU A 275 15.23 -2.16 2.19
CA LEU A 275 15.49 -2.24 0.75
C LEU A 275 14.21 -2.02 -0.06
N ALA A 276 13.14 -2.74 0.28
CA ALA A 276 11.86 -2.61 -0.43
C ALA A 276 11.27 -1.19 -0.29
N TRP A 277 11.28 -0.62 0.92
CA TRP A 277 10.80 0.74 1.17
C TRP A 277 11.63 1.79 0.42
N SER A 278 12.98 1.66 0.46
CA SER A 278 13.89 2.61 -0.18
C SER A 278 13.74 2.62 -1.71
N CYS A 279 13.56 1.47 -2.33
CA CYS A 279 13.28 1.38 -3.77
C CYS A 279 12.06 2.21 -4.15
N GLN A 280 10.94 2.03 -3.43
CA GLN A 280 9.71 2.78 -3.70
C GLN A 280 9.86 4.28 -3.38
N ALA A 281 10.57 4.62 -2.30
CA ALA A 281 10.82 6.00 -1.91
C ALA A 281 11.65 6.76 -2.97
N ILE A 282 12.71 6.13 -3.51
CA ILE A 282 13.55 6.72 -4.54
C ILE A 282 12.72 6.98 -5.82
N ILE A 283 11.94 6.01 -6.28
CA ILE A 283 11.05 6.16 -7.45
C ILE A 283 10.11 7.35 -7.23
N THR A 284 9.46 7.37 -6.09
CA THR A 284 8.50 8.41 -5.73
C THR A 284 9.15 9.80 -5.75
N LEU A 285 10.33 9.96 -5.16
CA LEU A 285 11.05 11.24 -5.12
C LEU A 285 11.54 11.66 -6.51
N VAL A 286 12.10 10.74 -7.29
CA VAL A 286 12.62 11.04 -8.63
C VAL A 286 11.48 11.43 -9.58
N PHE A 287 10.48 10.57 -9.73
CA PHE A 287 9.39 10.84 -10.66
C PHE A 287 8.42 11.92 -10.16
N GLY A 288 8.25 12.05 -8.83
CA GLY A 288 7.48 13.16 -8.27
C GLY A 288 8.19 14.50 -8.45
N GLY A 289 9.51 14.55 -8.24
CA GLY A 289 10.31 15.72 -8.55
C GLY A 289 10.25 16.09 -10.03
N LEU A 290 10.40 15.12 -10.94
CA LEU A 290 10.22 15.35 -12.38
C LEU A 290 8.82 15.86 -12.70
N SER A 291 7.78 15.27 -12.11
CA SER A 291 6.40 15.71 -12.33
C SER A 291 6.15 17.13 -11.85
N PHE A 292 6.79 17.56 -10.75
CA PHE A 292 6.69 18.93 -10.25
C PHE A 292 7.17 19.97 -11.28
N PHE A 293 8.20 19.66 -12.04
CA PHE A 293 8.71 20.55 -13.09
C PHE A 293 7.96 20.41 -14.42
N VAL A 294 7.54 19.20 -14.79
CA VAL A 294 6.93 18.91 -16.10
C VAL A 294 5.46 19.36 -16.17
N LEU A 295 4.68 19.13 -15.11
CA LEU A 295 3.24 19.46 -15.15
C LEU A 295 2.93 20.93 -15.42
N PRO A 296 3.62 21.93 -14.82
CA PRO A 296 3.37 23.33 -15.12
C PRO A 296 3.70 23.73 -16.59
N LEU A 297 4.66 23.03 -17.23
CA LEU A 297 5.02 23.30 -18.62
C LEU A 297 3.90 22.89 -19.59
N LEU A 298 3.14 21.85 -19.25
CA LEU A 298 2.01 21.38 -20.04
C LEU A 298 0.81 22.35 -20.00
N ASN A 299 0.69 23.13 -18.93
CA ASN A 299 -0.42 24.10 -18.78
C ASN A 299 -0.15 25.45 -19.46
N ARG A 300 1.10 25.76 -19.78
CA ARG A 300 1.47 27.03 -20.48
C ARG A 300 0.98 27.10 -21.92
N ASN A 301 0.61 25.98 -22.53
CA ASN A 301 0.19 25.87 -23.94
C ASN A 301 -1.32 25.59 -24.09
N GLY A 302 -2.14 25.75 -23.05
CA GLY A 302 -3.60 25.64 -23.05
C GLY A 302 -4.26 26.85 -22.38
#